data_eed340ca9c284237edac886c39151754
#
_entry.id   eed340ca9c284237edac886c39151754
#
_cell.length_a   1.000
_cell.length_b   1.000
_cell.length_c   1.000
_cell.angle_alpha   90.00
_cell.angle_beta   90.00
_cell.angle_gamma   90.00
#
_symmetry.space_group_name_H-M   'P 1'
#
loop_
_entity.id
_entity.type
_entity.pdbx_description
1 polymer ?
#
loop_
_entity_poly.entity_id
_entity_poly.type
_entity_poly.pdbx_seq_one_letter_code
_entity_poly.pdbx_strand_id
1 'polypeptide(L)'
;MSTPEYLDEAAIRAILERQRAAALAHEPWSAEQRGERIDRAIDLLVRHERALIEAIGADFGQRSPTFSRHSDVLSPLATLKQTRAELAGWMQPEPRPVPRGQAWVEYQPLGVVGIVTAWNVPANMVFKGLAGALAAGNRVMLKPSEFNPQTSALIARMLAEAYAEDEVAVVNGPAEVGQAFCRQPFDHLLFTGAASIGRHVLRAAAENLVPVTLELGGKSPTIISRSADLASAVGRIIAGKLMNAGQLCVAPDYVFVPQESVDAFVEIARKVVSRLLPSLADNPEYTAILNQRHYQRLQGYLDEARGAGVELMELGAAGDALDPALRLIAPTLLRDPPDRLQVMQDEIFGPLLPIKPYRELDEVIGYINARPRPLGLYWFGSDPAEEQQILRRTCSGGVTLNEVMHHAALESLPFGGVGGSGMGAYHGIDGFRTFSHAKAVYRAG
;
A
#
# COMPACT_ATOMS: atom_id res chain seq x y z
N MET A 1 -1.20 -35.55 -0.09
CA MET A 1 -0.47 -34.46 0.56
C MET A 1 -1.24 -34.10 1.82
N SER A 2 -0.64 -34.19 3.00
CA SER A 2 -1.28 -33.75 4.24
C SER A 2 -1.56 -32.26 4.15
N THR A 3 -2.78 -31.86 4.53
CA THR A 3 -3.14 -30.44 4.66
C THR A 3 -2.13 -29.79 5.61
N PRO A 4 -1.50 -28.65 5.27
CA PRO A 4 -0.60 -27.97 6.19
C PRO A 4 -1.38 -27.64 7.47
N GLU A 5 -0.82 -28.01 8.61
CA GLU A 5 -1.39 -27.72 9.92
C GLU A 5 -1.13 -26.24 10.23
N TYR A 6 -2.17 -25.43 10.15
CA TYR A 6 -2.09 -24.02 10.50
C TYR A 6 -2.29 -23.80 12.00
N LEU A 7 -1.69 -22.74 12.53
CA LEU A 7 -1.87 -22.36 13.93
C LEU A 7 -3.34 -22.03 14.23
N ASP A 8 -3.88 -22.62 15.27
CA ASP A 8 -5.17 -22.23 15.84
C ASP A 8 -5.07 -20.95 16.68
N GLU A 9 -6.21 -20.45 17.15
CA GLU A 9 -6.26 -19.22 17.93
C GLU A 9 -5.50 -19.32 19.26
N ALA A 10 -5.48 -20.50 19.90
CA ALA A 10 -4.75 -20.73 21.15
C ALA A 10 -3.24 -20.70 20.93
N ALA A 11 -2.76 -21.31 19.83
CA ALA A 11 -1.34 -21.28 19.45
C ALA A 11 -0.88 -19.86 19.11
N ILE A 12 -1.69 -19.07 18.38
CA ILE A 12 -1.42 -17.66 18.10
C ILE A 12 -1.33 -16.86 19.39
N ARG A 13 -2.26 -17.09 20.33
CA ARG A 13 -2.27 -16.47 21.65
C ARG A 13 -1.02 -16.81 22.44
N ALA A 14 -0.58 -18.06 22.41
CA ALA A 14 0.62 -18.49 23.12
C ALA A 14 1.89 -17.79 22.61
N ILE A 15 2.00 -17.52 21.30
CA ILE A 15 3.11 -16.73 20.75
C ILE A 15 3.07 -15.30 21.29
N LEU A 16 1.90 -14.65 21.26
CA LEU A 16 1.72 -13.30 21.79
C LEU A 16 2.12 -13.21 23.27
N GLU A 17 1.69 -14.17 24.07
CA GLU A 17 2.01 -14.20 25.51
C GLU A 17 3.50 -14.38 25.77
N ARG A 18 4.19 -15.23 24.98
CA ARG A 18 5.67 -15.37 25.05
C ARG A 18 6.35 -14.06 24.70
N GLN A 19 5.92 -13.40 23.64
CA GLN A 19 6.47 -12.09 23.25
C GLN A 19 6.24 -11.03 24.34
N ARG A 20 5.07 -10.99 24.96
CA ARG A 20 4.78 -10.08 26.07
C ARG A 20 5.65 -10.35 27.29
N ALA A 21 5.76 -11.62 27.68
CA ALA A 21 6.61 -12.01 28.79
C ALA A 21 8.06 -11.59 28.56
N ALA A 22 8.58 -11.81 27.34
CA ALA A 22 9.92 -11.40 26.97
C ALA A 22 10.07 -9.86 26.90
N ALA A 23 9.04 -9.11 26.50
CA ALA A 23 9.07 -7.64 26.54
C ALA A 23 9.16 -7.09 27.98
N LEU A 24 8.50 -7.73 28.93
CA LEU A 24 8.48 -7.33 30.33
C LEU A 24 9.74 -7.78 31.09
N ALA A 25 10.41 -8.84 30.63
CA ALA A 25 11.60 -9.40 31.28
C ALA A 25 12.89 -8.59 31.01
N HIS A 26 12.87 -7.71 30.03
CA HIS A 26 14.06 -6.97 29.59
C HIS A 26 13.81 -5.46 29.62
N GLU A 27 14.88 -4.70 29.84
CA GLU A 27 14.85 -3.26 29.61
C GLU A 27 14.59 -2.95 28.13
N PRO A 28 13.95 -1.80 27.82
CA PRO A 28 13.75 -1.37 26.45
C PRO A 28 15.08 -1.30 25.68
N TRP A 29 15.12 -1.85 24.48
CA TRP A 29 16.31 -1.87 23.65
C TRP A 29 16.86 -0.46 23.38
N SER A 30 18.16 -0.31 23.49
CA SER A 30 18.90 0.90 23.13
C SER A 30 18.82 1.19 21.62
N ALA A 31 19.21 2.38 21.20
CA ALA A 31 19.26 2.74 19.78
C ALA A 31 20.21 1.79 18.98
N GLU A 32 21.32 1.36 19.58
CA GLU A 32 22.25 0.43 18.98
C GLU A 32 21.59 -0.93 18.74
N GLN A 33 20.98 -1.52 19.78
CA GLN A 33 20.30 -2.82 19.70
C GLN A 33 19.12 -2.81 18.72
N ARG A 34 18.33 -1.71 18.68
CA ARG A 34 17.27 -1.56 17.67
C ARG A 34 17.86 -1.45 16.28
N GLY A 35 18.99 -0.75 16.14
CA GLY A 35 19.74 -0.66 14.91
C GLY A 35 20.22 -2.02 14.40
N GLU A 36 20.79 -2.86 15.25
CA GLU A 36 21.19 -4.22 14.91
C GLU A 36 20.02 -5.09 14.45
N ARG A 37 18.83 -4.91 15.05
CA ARG A 37 17.60 -5.59 14.61
C ARG A 37 17.18 -5.15 13.21
N ILE A 38 17.32 -3.86 12.89
CA ILE A 38 17.06 -3.34 11.55
C ILE A 38 18.10 -3.84 10.54
N ASP A 39 19.38 -3.86 10.93
CA ASP A 39 20.48 -4.35 10.10
C ASP A 39 20.26 -5.83 9.70
N ARG A 40 19.74 -6.67 10.61
CA ARG A 40 19.32 -8.06 10.30
C ARG A 40 18.23 -8.12 9.21
N ALA A 41 17.23 -7.23 9.23
CA ALA A 41 16.20 -7.15 8.17
C ALA A 41 16.79 -6.70 6.83
N ILE A 42 17.75 -5.76 6.84
CA ILE A 42 18.49 -5.32 5.65
C ILE A 42 19.24 -6.51 5.02
N ASP A 43 19.98 -7.26 5.83
CA ASP A 43 20.75 -8.42 5.36
C ASP A 43 19.85 -9.50 4.76
N LEU A 44 18.68 -9.76 5.34
CA LEU A 44 17.69 -10.70 4.79
C LEU A 44 17.24 -10.30 3.38
N LEU A 45 16.87 -9.05 3.18
CA LEU A 45 16.45 -8.57 1.86
C LEU A 45 17.55 -8.68 0.82
N VAL A 46 18.78 -8.34 1.18
CA VAL A 46 19.94 -8.43 0.26
C VAL A 46 20.25 -9.90 -0.09
N ARG A 47 20.29 -10.78 0.90
CA ARG A 47 20.62 -12.20 0.68
C ARG A 47 19.55 -12.96 -0.11
N HIS A 48 18.28 -12.61 0.08
CA HIS A 48 17.15 -13.33 -0.50
C HIS A 48 16.48 -12.59 -1.67
N GLU A 49 17.10 -11.53 -2.23
CA GLU A 49 16.54 -10.72 -3.34
C GLU A 49 15.99 -11.60 -4.46
N ARG A 50 16.82 -12.49 -5.00
CA ARG A 50 16.45 -13.36 -6.12
C ARG A 50 15.30 -14.31 -5.75
N ALA A 51 15.38 -14.94 -4.59
CA ALA A 51 14.36 -15.88 -4.12
C ALA A 51 13.01 -15.19 -3.90
N LEU A 52 13.00 -13.92 -3.42
CA LEU A 52 11.79 -13.13 -3.27
C LEU A 52 11.14 -12.84 -4.63
N ILE A 53 11.93 -12.40 -5.62
CA ILE A 53 11.42 -12.12 -6.97
C ILE A 53 10.80 -13.38 -7.59
N GLU A 54 11.48 -14.52 -7.46
CA GLU A 54 11.02 -15.82 -7.98
C GLU A 54 9.72 -16.26 -7.27
N ALA A 55 9.64 -16.16 -5.94
CA ALA A 55 8.47 -16.57 -5.17
C ALA A 55 7.25 -15.69 -5.48
N ILE A 56 7.44 -14.37 -5.56
CA ILE A 56 6.38 -13.43 -5.93
C ILE A 56 5.88 -13.70 -7.36
N GLY A 57 6.81 -13.91 -8.30
CA GLY A 57 6.48 -14.28 -9.67
C GLY A 57 5.64 -15.55 -9.75
N ALA A 58 5.99 -16.57 -8.97
CA ALA A 58 5.26 -17.83 -8.91
C ALA A 58 3.85 -17.69 -8.31
N ASP A 59 3.67 -16.84 -7.29
CA ASP A 59 2.36 -16.58 -6.68
C ASP A 59 1.41 -15.86 -7.66
N PHE A 60 1.93 -14.95 -8.49
CA PHE A 60 1.15 -14.26 -9.52
C PHE A 60 0.95 -15.10 -10.81
N GLY A 61 1.79 -16.13 -11.02
CA GLY A 61 1.89 -16.85 -12.27
C GLY A 61 2.73 -16.11 -13.32
N GLN A 62 2.60 -14.79 -13.42
CA GLN A 62 3.47 -13.88 -14.19
C GLN A 62 3.48 -12.52 -13.51
N ARG A 63 4.67 -12.04 -13.14
CA ARG A 63 4.86 -10.70 -12.59
C ARG A 63 6.20 -10.14 -13.03
N SER A 64 6.20 -8.87 -13.43
CA SER A 64 7.41 -8.15 -13.82
C SER A 64 8.54 -8.36 -12.79
N PRO A 65 9.65 -8.99 -13.17
CA PRO A 65 10.80 -9.14 -12.26
C PRO A 65 11.41 -7.77 -11.90
N THR A 66 11.44 -6.84 -12.86
CA THR A 66 11.91 -5.46 -12.65
C THR A 66 11.05 -4.74 -11.61
N PHE A 67 9.72 -4.83 -11.74
CA PHE A 67 8.82 -4.24 -10.75
C PHE A 67 8.95 -4.93 -9.39
N SER A 68 9.00 -6.27 -9.33
CA SER A 68 9.17 -7.00 -8.08
C SER A 68 10.48 -6.62 -7.36
N ARG A 69 11.57 -6.51 -8.10
CA ARG A 69 12.85 -6.04 -7.55
C ARG A 69 12.72 -4.64 -6.97
N HIS A 70 12.13 -3.72 -7.73
CA HIS A 70 12.01 -2.31 -7.30
C HIS A 70 11.05 -2.17 -6.10
N SER A 71 9.86 -2.77 -6.19
CA SER A 71 8.81 -2.60 -5.18
C SER A 71 9.06 -3.41 -3.91
N ASP A 72 9.48 -4.67 -4.06
CA ASP A 72 9.49 -5.63 -2.95
C ASP A 72 10.87 -5.86 -2.33
N VAL A 73 11.94 -5.34 -2.98
CA VAL A 73 13.30 -5.42 -2.45
C VAL A 73 13.91 -4.03 -2.24
N LEU A 74 14.07 -3.24 -3.31
CA LEU A 74 14.79 -1.96 -3.22
C LEU A 74 14.05 -0.91 -2.40
N SER A 75 12.73 -0.82 -2.54
CA SER A 75 11.91 0.13 -1.77
C SER A 75 11.98 -0.15 -0.26
N PRO A 76 11.64 -1.34 0.25
CA PRO A 76 11.75 -1.60 1.69
C PRO A 76 13.21 -1.59 2.20
N LEU A 77 14.19 -1.93 1.36
CA LEU A 77 15.61 -1.79 1.70
C LEU A 77 15.98 -0.32 1.94
N ALA A 78 15.49 0.61 1.11
CA ALA A 78 15.70 2.03 1.29
C ALA A 78 15.03 2.53 2.60
N THR A 79 13.79 2.08 2.87
CA THR A 79 13.08 2.38 4.12
C THR A 79 13.88 1.93 5.35
N LEU A 80 14.34 0.68 5.38
CA LEU A 80 15.12 0.15 6.49
C LEU A 80 16.43 0.92 6.71
N LYS A 81 17.16 1.23 5.63
CA LYS A 81 18.41 2.01 5.69
C LYS A 81 18.17 3.42 6.22
N GLN A 82 17.13 4.10 5.76
CA GLN A 82 16.78 5.43 6.26
C GLN A 82 16.37 5.37 7.73
N THR A 83 15.50 4.43 8.10
CA THR A 83 15.09 4.19 9.49
C THR A 83 16.31 3.97 10.38
N ARG A 84 17.25 3.12 9.95
CA ARG A 84 18.51 2.85 10.67
C ARG A 84 19.33 4.11 10.90
N ALA A 85 19.45 4.94 9.87
CA ALA A 85 20.24 6.18 9.92
C ALA A 85 19.64 7.25 10.84
N GLU A 86 18.31 7.35 10.88
CA GLU A 86 17.59 8.41 11.60
C GLU A 86 17.17 7.99 13.03
N LEU A 87 17.20 6.70 13.34
CA LEU A 87 16.70 6.10 14.57
C LEU A 87 17.15 6.80 15.86
N ALA A 88 18.44 7.09 15.98
CA ALA A 88 18.99 7.72 17.17
C ALA A 88 18.41 9.12 17.42
N GLY A 89 18.11 9.85 16.33
CA GLY A 89 17.43 11.14 16.38
C GLY A 89 15.96 11.02 16.82
N TRP A 90 15.23 10.02 16.27
CA TRP A 90 13.83 9.79 16.60
C TRP A 90 13.60 9.40 18.07
N MET A 91 14.58 8.73 18.67
CA MET A 91 14.54 8.31 20.08
C MET A 91 14.84 9.42 21.08
N GLN A 92 15.25 10.62 20.62
CA GLN A 92 15.53 11.73 21.54
C GLN A 92 14.21 12.24 22.16
N PRO A 93 14.23 12.57 23.48
CA PRO A 93 13.11 13.24 24.10
C PRO A 93 12.77 14.55 23.40
N GLU A 94 11.48 14.80 23.15
CA GLU A 94 11.01 16.04 22.55
C GLU A 94 10.69 17.08 23.62
N PRO A 95 11.50 18.16 23.84
CA PRO A 95 11.20 19.18 24.81
C PRO A 95 9.88 19.91 24.51
N ARG A 96 9.17 20.29 25.57
CA ARG A 96 7.96 21.12 25.49
C ARG A 96 8.13 22.38 26.32
N PRO A 97 7.75 23.57 25.80
CA PRO A 97 7.84 24.80 26.57
C PRO A 97 6.83 24.79 27.73
N VAL A 98 7.30 25.13 28.93
CA VAL A 98 6.48 25.26 30.14
C VAL A 98 6.88 26.50 30.91
N PRO A 99 5.95 27.14 31.69
CA PRO A 99 6.26 28.34 32.46
C PRO A 99 7.27 28.13 33.61
N ARG A 100 7.29 26.91 34.16
CA ARG A 100 8.16 26.48 35.26
C ARG A 100 8.54 25.03 35.12
N GLY A 101 9.72 24.63 35.63
CA GLY A 101 10.19 23.24 35.55
C GLY A 101 10.67 22.89 34.15
N GLN A 102 10.60 21.59 33.83
CA GLN A 102 10.93 21.01 32.52
C GLN A 102 9.84 20.04 32.09
N ALA A 103 9.50 20.05 30.81
CA ALA A 103 8.58 19.07 30.25
C ALA A 103 9.09 18.53 28.93
N TRP A 104 8.84 17.27 28.68
CA TRP A 104 9.21 16.61 27.43
C TRP A 104 8.32 15.41 27.17
N VAL A 105 8.39 14.92 25.94
CA VAL A 105 7.76 13.65 25.52
C VAL A 105 8.86 12.62 25.32
N GLU A 106 8.69 11.44 25.90
CA GLU A 106 9.51 10.24 25.65
C GLU A 106 8.71 9.25 24.84
N TYR A 107 9.32 8.70 23.77
CA TYR A 107 8.73 7.65 22.98
C TYR A 107 9.15 6.28 23.49
N GLN A 108 8.20 5.48 23.96
CA GLN A 108 8.41 4.15 24.50
C GLN A 108 7.77 3.09 23.60
N PRO A 109 8.34 1.87 23.48
CA PRO A 109 7.69 0.78 22.76
C PRO A 109 6.30 0.49 23.34
N LEU A 110 5.33 0.16 22.49
CA LEU A 110 4.00 -0.26 22.91
C LEU A 110 4.02 -1.66 23.52
N GLY A 111 4.84 -2.59 22.97
CA GLY A 111 4.90 -3.97 23.40
C GLY A 111 4.95 -4.92 22.21
N VAL A 112 3.82 -5.57 21.87
CA VAL A 112 3.70 -6.49 20.73
C VAL A 112 2.78 -5.89 19.66
N VAL A 113 3.33 -5.67 18.47
CA VAL A 113 2.60 -5.13 17.32
C VAL A 113 2.21 -6.26 16.38
N GLY A 114 0.91 -6.36 16.06
CA GLY A 114 0.41 -7.21 15.00
C GLY A 114 0.43 -6.48 13.65
N ILE A 115 0.88 -7.16 12.59
CA ILE A 115 0.91 -6.59 11.23
C ILE A 115 0.27 -7.59 10.26
N VAL A 116 -0.81 -7.16 9.61
CA VAL A 116 -1.51 -7.94 8.56
C VAL A 116 -1.30 -7.23 7.24
N THR A 117 -0.74 -7.96 6.26
CA THR A 117 -0.37 -7.36 4.98
C THR A 117 -1.23 -7.86 3.81
N ALA A 118 -1.39 -7.00 2.80
CA ALA A 118 -2.04 -7.35 1.54
C ALA A 118 -1.08 -8.10 0.59
N TRP A 119 -1.62 -8.51 -0.55
CA TRP A 119 -0.98 -9.41 -1.50
C TRP A 119 -0.23 -8.72 -2.64
N ASN A 120 -0.46 -7.42 -2.90
CA ASN A 120 -0.05 -6.77 -4.14
C ASN A 120 1.44 -6.37 -4.20
N VAL A 121 2.04 -6.07 -3.05
CA VAL A 121 3.49 -5.87 -2.87
C VAL A 121 3.92 -6.52 -1.53
N PRO A 122 3.91 -7.87 -1.49
CA PRO A 122 3.88 -8.63 -0.23
C PRO A 122 5.11 -8.44 0.64
N ALA A 123 6.31 -8.43 0.07
CA ALA A 123 7.53 -8.22 0.85
C ALA A 123 7.69 -6.76 1.27
N ASN A 124 7.30 -5.81 0.43
CA ASN A 124 7.32 -4.38 0.76
C ASN A 124 6.54 -4.10 2.05
N MET A 125 5.30 -4.55 2.12
CA MET A 125 4.43 -4.28 3.27
C MET A 125 4.94 -4.92 4.56
N VAL A 126 5.49 -6.14 4.48
CA VAL A 126 6.09 -6.80 5.62
C VAL A 126 7.28 -6.01 6.14
N PHE A 127 8.24 -5.69 5.28
CA PHE A 127 9.49 -5.07 5.72
C PHE A 127 9.33 -3.58 6.06
N LYS A 128 8.43 -2.84 5.41
CA LYS A 128 8.12 -1.46 5.82
C LYS A 128 7.41 -1.39 7.16
N GLY A 129 6.40 -2.23 7.38
CA GLY A 129 5.75 -2.33 8.69
C GLY A 129 6.72 -2.75 9.79
N LEU A 130 7.58 -3.73 9.48
CA LEU A 130 8.63 -4.20 10.38
C LEU A 130 9.62 -3.09 10.73
N ALA A 131 10.05 -2.25 9.77
CA ALA A 131 10.98 -1.15 9.99
C ALA A 131 10.50 -0.19 11.09
N GLY A 132 9.27 0.30 11.00
CA GLY A 132 8.68 1.19 12.01
C GLY A 132 8.53 0.52 13.38
N ALA A 133 8.05 -0.73 13.41
CA ALA A 133 7.85 -1.48 14.65
C ALA A 133 9.18 -1.80 15.37
N LEU A 134 10.23 -2.20 14.63
CA LEU A 134 11.57 -2.44 15.18
C LEU A 134 12.23 -1.14 15.66
N ALA A 135 12.09 -0.04 14.92
CA ALA A 135 12.58 1.28 15.32
C ALA A 135 11.97 1.74 16.64
N ALA A 136 10.66 1.55 16.80
CA ALA A 136 9.95 1.85 18.04
C ALA A 136 10.33 0.92 19.22
N GLY A 137 11.02 -0.20 18.94
CA GLY A 137 11.49 -1.17 19.94
C GLY A 137 10.45 -2.23 20.30
N ASN A 138 9.47 -2.48 19.44
CA ASN A 138 8.46 -3.51 19.67
C ASN A 138 8.92 -4.91 19.28
N ARG A 139 8.20 -5.89 19.79
CA ARG A 139 8.11 -7.25 19.26
C ARG A 139 7.01 -7.30 18.21
N VAL A 140 7.12 -8.23 17.26
CA VAL A 140 6.24 -8.18 16.08
C VAL A 140 5.68 -9.55 15.78
N MET A 141 4.38 -9.61 15.53
CA MET A 141 3.73 -10.75 14.88
C MET A 141 3.22 -10.33 13.50
N LEU A 142 3.53 -11.13 12.50
CA LEU A 142 3.20 -10.86 11.09
C LEU A 142 2.19 -11.89 10.59
N LYS A 143 1.17 -11.43 9.87
CA LYS A 143 0.24 -12.27 9.11
C LYS A 143 0.30 -11.86 7.63
N PRO A 144 1.21 -12.42 6.83
CA PRO A 144 1.24 -12.20 5.40
C PRO A 144 -0.03 -12.73 4.72
N SER A 145 -0.28 -12.22 3.51
CA SER A 145 -1.47 -12.60 2.75
C SER A 145 -1.48 -14.08 2.36
N GLU A 146 -2.60 -14.73 2.49
CA GLU A 146 -2.86 -16.10 2.02
C GLU A 146 -2.84 -16.24 0.49
N PHE A 147 -2.94 -15.14 -0.23
CA PHE A 147 -2.88 -15.12 -1.70
C PHE A 147 -1.45 -15.21 -2.26
N ASN A 148 -0.43 -15.11 -1.39
CA ASN A 148 0.99 -15.26 -1.76
C ASN A 148 1.63 -16.41 -0.96
N PRO A 149 1.20 -17.66 -1.12
CA PRO A 149 1.65 -18.76 -0.27
C PRO A 149 3.14 -19.04 -0.36
N GLN A 150 3.76 -18.92 -1.54
CA GLN A 150 5.19 -19.15 -1.72
C GLN A 150 6.02 -18.00 -1.11
N THR A 151 5.62 -16.77 -1.36
CA THR A 151 6.24 -15.57 -0.78
C THR A 151 6.11 -15.57 0.74
N SER A 152 4.93 -15.86 1.27
CA SER A 152 4.67 -15.90 2.71
C SER A 152 5.48 -16.99 3.43
N ALA A 153 5.61 -18.18 2.80
CA ALA A 153 6.46 -19.24 3.32
C ALA A 153 7.95 -18.89 3.28
N LEU A 154 8.40 -18.19 2.22
CA LEU A 154 9.78 -17.71 2.14
C LEU A 154 10.06 -16.65 3.21
N ILE A 155 9.18 -15.64 3.37
CA ILE A 155 9.31 -14.60 4.39
C ILE A 155 9.37 -15.20 5.79
N ALA A 156 8.55 -16.21 6.09
CA ALA A 156 8.60 -16.91 7.38
C ALA A 156 9.97 -17.55 7.64
N ARG A 157 10.53 -18.24 6.65
CA ARG A 157 11.88 -18.83 6.76
C ARG A 157 12.96 -17.75 6.94
N MET A 158 12.93 -16.71 6.11
CA MET A 158 13.87 -15.59 6.18
C MET A 158 13.89 -14.96 7.58
N LEU A 159 12.72 -14.64 8.12
CA LEU A 159 12.63 -13.99 9.43
C LEU A 159 13.09 -14.94 10.56
N ALA A 160 12.79 -16.23 10.48
CA ALA A 160 13.28 -17.23 11.44
C ALA A 160 14.81 -17.44 11.40
N GLU A 161 15.49 -17.11 10.30
CA GLU A 161 16.97 -17.13 10.23
C GLU A 161 17.60 -16.02 11.10
N ALA A 162 16.91 -14.90 11.29
CA ALA A 162 17.48 -13.70 11.89
C ALA A 162 16.85 -13.29 13.22
N TYR A 163 15.67 -13.78 13.54
CA TYR A 163 14.95 -13.42 14.76
C TYR A 163 14.43 -14.64 15.49
N ALA A 164 14.51 -14.61 16.81
CA ALA A 164 13.80 -15.56 17.65
C ALA A 164 12.28 -15.31 17.57
N GLU A 165 11.47 -16.34 17.80
CA GLU A 165 10.01 -16.24 17.72
C GLU A 165 9.44 -15.20 18.70
N ASP A 166 10.12 -15.03 19.83
CA ASP A 166 9.76 -14.02 20.83
C ASP A 166 10.17 -12.60 20.45
N GLU A 167 10.93 -12.39 19.35
CA GLU A 167 11.22 -11.08 18.75
C GLU A 167 10.29 -10.77 17.56
N VAL A 168 10.27 -11.68 16.56
CA VAL A 168 9.49 -11.57 15.34
C VAL A 168 8.92 -12.95 14.98
N ALA A 169 7.61 -13.06 14.96
CA ALA A 169 6.91 -14.28 14.59
C ALA A 169 6.08 -14.11 13.31
N VAL A 170 5.97 -15.14 12.49
CA VAL A 170 5.13 -15.15 11.29
C VAL A 170 4.04 -16.20 11.44
N VAL A 171 2.81 -15.78 11.27
CA VAL A 171 1.60 -16.63 11.32
C VAL A 171 1.04 -16.74 9.90
N ASN A 172 1.36 -17.82 9.19
CA ASN A 172 0.80 -18.11 7.89
C ASN A 172 -0.52 -18.87 8.02
N GLY A 173 -1.40 -18.72 7.05
CA GLY A 173 -2.65 -19.46 6.99
C GLY A 173 -3.76 -18.73 6.24
N PRO A 174 -4.90 -19.43 6.01
CA PRO A 174 -6.05 -18.90 5.30
C PRO A 174 -6.75 -17.76 6.07
N ALA A 175 -7.86 -17.27 5.52
CA ALA A 175 -8.62 -16.13 6.06
C ALA A 175 -9.06 -16.34 7.52
N GLU A 176 -9.39 -17.57 7.92
CA GLU A 176 -9.79 -17.94 9.28
C GLU A 176 -8.66 -17.70 10.29
N VAL A 177 -7.41 -18.01 9.90
CA VAL A 177 -6.22 -17.70 10.71
C VAL A 177 -6.02 -16.18 10.80
N GLY A 178 -6.27 -15.45 9.71
CA GLY A 178 -6.27 -13.98 9.73
C GLY A 178 -7.30 -13.38 10.69
N GLN A 179 -8.50 -13.95 10.74
CA GLN A 179 -9.54 -13.56 11.69
C GLN A 179 -9.13 -13.85 13.13
N ALA A 180 -8.59 -15.04 13.40
CA ALA A 180 -8.08 -15.42 14.73
C ALA A 180 -6.93 -14.51 15.16
N PHE A 181 -6.04 -14.15 14.24
CA PHE A 181 -4.95 -13.19 14.47
C PHE A 181 -5.47 -11.81 14.86
N CYS A 182 -6.45 -11.27 14.13
CA CYS A 182 -7.01 -9.93 14.41
C CYS A 182 -7.79 -9.85 15.74
N ARG A 183 -8.22 -10.98 16.30
CA ARG A 183 -8.86 -11.05 17.64
C ARG A 183 -7.85 -11.06 18.78
N GLN A 184 -6.55 -11.16 18.52
CA GLN A 184 -5.55 -11.14 19.57
C GLN A 184 -5.43 -9.74 20.20
N PRO A 185 -5.22 -9.63 21.51
CA PRO A 185 -5.07 -8.36 22.21
C PRO A 185 -3.67 -7.79 22.02
N PHE A 186 -3.30 -7.43 20.77
CA PHE A 186 -2.07 -6.71 20.49
C PHE A 186 -2.02 -5.36 21.20
N ASP A 187 -0.84 -4.79 21.30
CA ASP A 187 -0.68 -3.42 21.80
C ASP A 187 -0.86 -2.38 20.66
N HIS A 188 -0.78 -2.82 19.42
CA HIS A 188 -1.20 -2.12 18.19
C HIS A 188 -1.41 -3.12 17.05
N LEU A 189 -2.33 -2.82 16.14
CA LEU A 189 -2.56 -3.63 14.94
C LEU A 189 -2.49 -2.77 13.67
N LEU A 190 -1.52 -3.04 12.81
CA LEU A 190 -1.47 -2.50 11.46
C LEU A 190 -2.15 -3.48 10.50
N PHE A 191 -3.09 -2.99 9.73
CA PHE A 191 -3.78 -3.76 8.70
C PHE A 191 -3.72 -3.04 7.36
N THR A 192 -3.31 -3.75 6.31
CA THR A 192 -3.39 -3.29 4.92
C THR A 192 -4.30 -4.21 4.11
N GLY A 193 -5.31 -3.65 3.46
CA GLY A 193 -6.25 -4.44 2.64
C GLY A 193 -7.51 -3.70 2.23
N ALA A 194 -8.52 -4.45 1.80
CA ALA A 194 -9.79 -3.87 1.37
C ALA A 194 -10.57 -3.23 2.53
N ALA A 195 -11.24 -2.09 2.28
CA ALA A 195 -12.02 -1.37 3.28
C ALA A 195 -13.14 -2.22 3.93
N SER A 196 -13.71 -3.18 3.18
CA SER A 196 -14.68 -4.12 3.72
C SER A 196 -14.08 -5.00 4.81
N ILE A 197 -12.85 -5.47 4.64
CA ILE A 197 -12.14 -6.31 5.62
C ILE A 197 -11.64 -5.44 6.78
N GLY A 198 -11.14 -4.21 6.51
CA GLY A 198 -10.72 -3.26 7.55
C GLY A 198 -11.79 -2.98 8.58
N ARG A 199 -13.07 -2.94 8.17
CA ARG A 199 -14.20 -2.82 9.13
C ARG A 199 -14.32 -4.02 10.06
N HIS A 200 -14.04 -5.24 9.60
CA HIS A 200 -14.04 -6.44 10.44
C HIS A 200 -12.85 -6.44 11.40
N VAL A 201 -11.68 -6.02 10.92
CA VAL A 201 -10.48 -5.86 11.74
C VAL A 201 -10.72 -4.85 12.88
N LEU A 202 -11.30 -3.70 12.57
CA LEU A 202 -11.63 -2.67 13.57
C LEU A 202 -12.61 -3.19 14.64
N ARG A 203 -13.64 -3.96 14.23
CA ARG A 203 -14.57 -4.57 15.18
C ARG A 203 -13.88 -5.59 16.10
N ALA A 204 -13.01 -6.44 15.53
CA ALA A 204 -12.25 -7.42 16.30
C ALA A 204 -11.29 -6.75 17.29
N ALA A 205 -10.60 -5.70 16.87
CA ALA A 205 -9.69 -4.93 17.71
C ALA A 205 -10.42 -4.21 18.87
N ALA A 206 -11.65 -3.74 18.64
CA ALA A 206 -12.45 -3.05 19.65
C ALA A 206 -12.75 -3.91 20.87
N GLU A 207 -12.91 -5.23 20.73
CA GLU A 207 -13.16 -6.16 21.83
C GLU A 207 -12.04 -6.15 22.90
N ASN A 208 -10.80 -5.82 22.47
CA ASN A 208 -9.63 -5.78 23.34
C ASN A 208 -9.04 -4.37 23.48
N LEU A 209 -9.74 -3.33 23.01
CA LEU A 209 -9.26 -1.93 22.97
C LEU A 209 -7.90 -1.79 22.24
N VAL A 210 -7.65 -2.60 21.23
CA VAL A 210 -6.41 -2.54 20.44
C VAL A 210 -6.45 -1.31 19.51
N PRO A 211 -5.48 -0.39 19.60
CA PRO A 211 -5.34 0.67 18.64
C PRO A 211 -5.02 0.11 17.24
N VAL A 212 -5.61 0.68 16.19
CA VAL A 212 -5.39 0.21 14.82
C VAL A 212 -4.88 1.30 13.90
N THR A 213 -3.99 0.93 12.99
CA THR A 213 -3.68 1.67 11.76
C THR A 213 -4.26 0.88 10.60
N LEU A 214 -5.11 1.51 9.81
CA LEU A 214 -5.76 0.90 8.65
C LEU A 214 -5.27 1.56 7.37
N GLU A 215 -4.56 0.81 6.56
CA GLU A 215 -4.15 1.19 5.21
C GLU A 215 -5.09 0.49 4.22
N LEU A 216 -6.01 1.27 3.70
CA LEU A 216 -7.05 0.76 2.81
C LEU A 216 -6.75 1.22 1.37
N GLY A 217 -7.76 1.40 0.56
CA GLY A 217 -7.59 1.88 -0.80
C GLY A 217 -8.52 3.03 -1.11
N GLY A 218 -9.09 2.97 -2.26
CA GLY A 218 -10.07 3.94 -2.73
C GLY A 218 -9.83 4.29 -4.19
N LYS A 219 -10.76 5.04 -4.78
CA LYS A 219 -10.67 5.47 -6.18
C LYS A 219 -9.83 6.74 -6.25
N SER A 220 -8.52 6.60 -6.45
CA SER A 220 -7.56 7.71 -6.56
C SER A 220 -7.79 8.52 -7.84
N PRO A 221 -8.33 9.76 -7.76
CA PRO A 221 -8.56 10.61 -8.91
C PRO A 221 -7.26 11.17 -9.45
N THR A 222 -7.19 11.28 -10.78
CA THR A 222 -6.17 12.04 -11.46
C THR A 222 -6.83 13.20 -12.21
N ILE A 223 -6.25 14.40 -12.12
CA ILE A 223 -6.80 15.61 -12.72
C ILE A 223 -5.76 16.19 -13.66
N ILE A 224 -6.10 16.35 -14.94
CA ILE A 224 -5.28 17.06 -15.91
C ILE A 224 -5.89 18.46 -16.09
N SER A 225 -5.15 19.49 -15.66
CA SER A 225 -5.51 20.88 -15.90
C SER A 225 -5.31 21.28 -17.38
N ARG A 226 -6.00 22.29 -17.84
CA ARG A 226 -5.72 22.95 -19.14
C ARG A 226 -4.31 23.52 -19.23
N SER A 227 -3.71 23.84 -18.09
CA SER A 227 -2.32 24.34 -17.99
C SER A 227 -1.25 23.25 -18.03
N ALA A 228 -1.66 21.96 -18.09
CA ALA A 228 -0.73 20.83 -18.10
C ALA A 228 -0.07 20.66 -19.48
N ASP A 229 1.18 20.19 -19.48
CA ASP A 229 1.74 19.50 -20.64
C ASP A 229 1.05 18.14 -20.76
N LEU A 230 0.08 18.05 -21.66
CA LEU A 230 -0.75 16.87 -21.83
C LEU A 230 0.09 15.61 -22.14
N ALA A 231 1.11 15.73 -22.97
CA ALA A 231 1.94 14.57 -23.37
C ALA A 231 2.73 14.02 -22.18
N SER A 232 3.30 14.89 -21.38
CA SER A 232 4.01 14.52 -20.15
C SER A 232 3.03 13.92 -19.11
N ALA A 233 1.89 14.55 -18.89
CA ALA A 233 0.88 14.08 -17.95
C ALA A 233 0.37 12.67 -18.31
N VAL A 234 -0.04 12.46 -19.57
CA VAL A 234 -0.51 11.15 -20.04
C VAL A 234 0.58 10.09 -19.93
N GLY A 235 1.84 10.45 -20.27
CA GLY A 235 2.97 9.55 -20.13
C GLY A 235 3.13 9.01 -18.71
N ARG A 236 3.07 9.87 -17.71
CA ARG A 236 3.22 9.54 -16.28
C ARG A 236 2.01 8.76 -15.75
N ILE A 237 0.80 9.20 -16.11
CA ILE A 237 -0.45 8.53 -15.69
C ILE A 237 -0.50 7.09 -16.21
N ILE A 238 -0.22 6.90 -17.49
CA ILE A 238 -0.25 5.57 -18.11
C ILE A 238 0.87 4.68 -17.56
N ALA A 239 2.10 5.19 -17.43
CA ALA A 239 3.19 4.45 -16.82
C ALA A 239 2.84 4.00 -15.39
N GLY A 240 2.30 4.89 -14.56
CA GLY A 240 1.85 4.56 -13.21
C GLY A 240 0.70 3.56 -13.18
N LYS A 241 -0.26 3.67 -14.11
CA LYS A 241 -1.37 2.72 -14.23
C LYS A 241 -0.91 1.32 -14.65
N LEU A 242 0.16 1.22 -15.43
CA LEU A 242 0.72 -0.06 -15.90
C LEU A 242 1.57 -0.76 -14.84
N MET A 243 2.07 -0.05 -13.83
CA MET A 243 2.79 -0.68 -12.72
C MET A 243 1.92 -1.75 -12.06
N ASN A 244 2.43 -2.96 -11.95
CA ASN A 244 1.71 -4.12 -11.41
C ASN A 244 0.32 -4.33 -12.04
N ALA A 245 0.14 -3.96 -13.30
CA ALA A 245 -1.14 -3.94 -14.01
C ALA A 245 -2.23 -3.16 -13.23
N GLY A 246 -1.88 -2.06 -12.58
CA GLY A 246 -2.79 -1.23 -11.79
C GLY A 246 -3.22 -1.82 -10.44
N GLN A 247 -2.61 -2.91 -9.99
CA GLN A 247 -2.92 -3.58 -8.73
C GLN A 247 -2.18 -2.92 -7.55
N LEU A 248 -2.35 -1.60 -7.41
CA LEU A 248 -1.75 -0.77 -6.36
C LEU A 248 -2.82 0.14 -5.74
N CYS A 249 -2.80 0.29 -4.42
CA CYS A 249 -3.78 1.11 -3.67
C CYS A 249 -3.74 2.60 -4.02
N VAL A 250 -2.61 3.05 -4.57
CA VAL A 250 -2.39 4.43 -5.03
C VAL A 250 -2.32 4.54 -6.56
N ALA A 251 -2.66 3.48 -7.33
CA ALA A 251 -2.71 3.59 -8.79
C ALA A 251 -3.76 4.63 -9.22
N PRO A 252 -3.53 5.43 -10.27
CA PRO A 252 -4.57 6.21 -10.90
C PRO A 252 -5.81 5.35 -11.16
N ASP A 253 -6.94 5.66 -10.53
CA ASP A 253 -8.13 4.84 -10.67
C ASP A 253 -9.04 5.35 -11.78
N TYR A 254 -9.23 6.66 -11.89
CA TYR A 254 -9.90 7.36 -12.99
C TYR A 254 -9.25 8.72 -13.24
N VAL A 255 -9.44 9.27 -14.44
CA VAL A 255 -8.80 10.53 -14.84
C VAL A 255 -9.82 11.55 -15.34
N PHE A 256 -9.75 12.78 -14.80
CA PHE A 256 -10.42 13.94 -15.33
C PHE A 256 -9.57 14.59 -16.42
N VAL A 257 -10.16 14.75 -17.60
CA VAL A 257 -9.51 15.35 -18.76
C VAL A 257 -10.38 16.52 -19.26
N PRO A 258 -9.82 17.70 -19.57
CA PRO A 258 -10.58 18.75 -20.22
C PRO A 258 -11.33 18.20 -21.43
N GLN A 259 -12.61 18.52 -21.59
CA GLN A 259 -13.49 17.93 -22.60
C GLN A 259 -12.87 17.96 -24.00
N GLU A 260 -12.24 19.08 -24.35
CA GLU A 260 -11.58 19.32 -25.63
C GLU A 260 -10.30 18.50 -25.84
N SER A 261 -9.73 17.93 -24.78
CA SER A 261 -8.45 17.19 -24.80
C SER A 261 -8.60 15.68 -24.76
N VAL A 262 -9.83 15.15 -24.68
CA VAL A 262 -10.07 13.70 -24.50
C VAL A 262 -9.52 12.88 -25.66
N ASP A 263 -9.75 13.29 -26.90
CA ASP A 263 -9.24 12.53 -28.07
C ASP A 263 -7.70 12.56 -28.13
N ALA A 264 -7.10 13.71 -27.82
CA ALA A 264 -5.64 13.82 -27.75
C ALA A 264 -5.06 12.95 -26.62
N PHE A 265 -5.74 12.88 -25.45
CA PHE A 265 -5.37 11.98 -24.35
C PHE A 265 -5.31 10.51 -24.84
N VAL A 266 -6.37 10.04 -25.52
CA VAL A 266 -6.47 8.67 -26.03
C VAL A 266 -5.34 8.37 -27.01
N GLU A 267 -5.07 9.26 -27.98
CA GLU A 267 -4.01 9.07 -28.97
C GLU A 267 -2.61 9.03 -28.33
N ILE A 268 -2.36 9.88 -27.34
CA ILE A 268 -1.07 9.85 -26.62
C ILE A 268 -0.97 8.57 -25.79
N ALA A 269 -2.04 8.16 -25.09
CA ALA A 269 -2.06 6.94 -24.30
C ALA A 269 -1.73 5.71 -25.15
N ARG A 270 -2.31 5.59 -26.35
CA ARG A 270 -1.97 4.51 -27.31
C ARG A 270 -0.47 4.47 -27.63
N LYS A 271 0.11 5.62 -27.93
CA LYS A 271 1.56 5.73 -28.24
C LYS A 271 2.43 5.36 -27.05
N VAL A 272 2.02 5.77 -25.84
CA VAL A 272 2.75 5.44 -24.60
C VAL A 272 2.71 3.94 -24.35
N VAL A 273 1.53 3.30 -24.41
CA VAL A 273 1.40 1.84 -24.20
C VAL A 273 2.18 1.08 -25.24
N SER A 274 2.06 1.40 -26.54
CA SER A 274 2.82 0.72 -27.62
C SER A 274 4.34 0.80 -27.41
N ARG A 275 4.82 1.89 -26.80
CA ARG A 275 6.26 2.05 -26.48
C ARG A 275 6.68 1.26 -25.26
N LEU A 276 5.86 1.27 -24.19
CA LEU A 276 6.20 0.62 -22.92
C LEU A 276 5.95 -0.88 -22.96
N LEU A 277 4.91 -1.30 -23.67
CA LEU A 277 4.46 -2.68 -23.79
C LEU A 277 4.21 -3.01 -25.28
N PRO A 278 5.27 -3.25 -26.07
CA PRO A 278 5.14 -3.55 -27.49
C PRO A 278 4.42 -4.88 -27.77
N SER A 279 4.39 -5.77 -26.79
CA SER A 279 3.57 -6.98 -26.72
C SER A 279 3.07 -7.16 -25.29
N LEU A 280 1.93 -7.82 -25.10
CA LEU A 280 1.39 -8.18 -23.80
C LEU A 280 1.54 -9.68 -23.52
N ALA A 281 1.27 -10.53 -24.52
CA ALA A 281 1.19 -11.98 -24.36
C ALA A 281 2.52 -12.61 -23.94
N ASP A 282 3.61 -12.21 -24.58
CA ASP A 282 4.94 -12.77 -24.37
C ASP A 282 5.88 -11.79 -23.62
N ASN A 283 5.31 -10.84 -22.89
CA ASN A 283 6.10 -9.82 -22.19
C ASN A 283 6.24 -10.14 -20.71
N PRO A 284 7.41 -10.61 -20.24
CA PRO A 284 7.62 -10.95 -18.82
C PRO A 284 7.50 -9.73 -17.90
N GLU A 285 7.58 -8.49 -18.44
CA GLU A 285 7.43 -7.26 -17.67
C GLU A 285 5.97 -6.82 -17.53
N TYR A 286 5.01 -7.49 -18.20
CA TYR A 286 3.59 -7.23 -17.97
C TYR A 286 3.01 -8.18 -16.93
N THR A 287 2.45 -7.63 -15.86
CA THR A 287 2.00 -8.40 -14.71
C THR A 287 0.58 -8.96 -14.92
N ALA A 288 0.37 -10.24 -14.61
CA ALA A 288 -0.94 -10.88 -14.58
C ALA A 288 -1.80 -10.37 -13.42
N ILE A 289 -3.11 -10.49 -13.55
CA ILE A 289 -4.02 -10.33 -12.43
C ILE A 289 -3.82 -11.51 -11.46
N LEU A 290 -3.66 -11.20 -10.18
CA LEU A 290 -3.19 -12.14 -9.16
C LEU A 290 -3.88 -13.51 -9.21
N ASN A 291 -5.21 -13.53 -9.31
CA ASN A 291 -5.98 -14.77 -9.29
C ASN A 291 -7.25 -14.68 -10.16
N GLN A 292 -7.91 -15.82 -10.36
CA GLN A 292 -9.09 -15.94 -11.20
C GLN A 292 -10.27 -15.10 -10.69
N ARG A 293 -10.44 -14.94 -9.38
CA ARG A 293 -11.51 -14.11 -8.80
C ARG A 293 -11.36 -12.65 -9.19
N HIS A 294 -10.16 -12.08 -9.07
CA HIS A 294 -9.89 -10.70 -9.46
C HIS A 294 -9.93 -10.50 -10.97
N TYR A 295 -9.47 -11.50 -11.74
CA TYR A 295 -9.59 -11.49 -13.19
C TYR A 295 -11.07 -11.43 -13.64
N GLN A 296 -11.91 -12.29 -13.10
CA GLN A 296 -13.34 -12.31 -13.42
C GLN A 296 -14.06 -11.02 -13.01
N ARG A 297 -13.68 -10.42 -11.85
CA ARG A 297 -14.22 -9.13 -11.42
C ARG A 297 -13.92 -8.02 -12.45
N LEU A 298 -12.69 -7.95 -12.95
CA LEU A 298 -12.30 -6.96 -13.95
C LEU A 298 -12.96 -7.21 -15.31
N GLN A 299 -13.08 -8.47 -15.73
CA GLN A 299 -13.86 -8.80 -16.94
C GLN A 299 -15.33 -8.41 -16.78
N GLY A 300 -15.92 -8.64 -15.61
CA GLY A 300 -17.29 -8.19 -15.31
C GLY A 300 -17.47 -6.68 -15.46
N TYR A 301 -16.50 -5.86 -15.06
CA TYR A 301 -16.54 -4.41 -15.27
C TYR A 301 -16.52 -4.04 -16.77
N LEU A 302 -15.70 -4.72 -17.57
CA LEU A 302 -15.66 -4.50 -19.02
C LEU A 302 -16.98 -4.93 -19.68
N ASP A 303 -17.54 -6.06 -19.29
CA ASP A 303 -18.80 -6.57 -19.84
C ASP A 303 -19.99 -5.66 -19.49
N GLU A 304 -20.05 -5.20 -18.22
CA GLU A 304 -21.05 -4.22 -17.79
C GLU A 304 -20.94 -2.90 -18.56
N ALA A 305 -19.73 -2.37 -18.72
CA ALA A 305 -19.49 -1.15 -19.47
C ALA A 305 -19.85 -1.29 -20.95
N ARG A 306 -19.49 -2.42 -21.56
CA ARG A 306 -19.85 -2.76 -22.96
C ARG A 306 -21.36 -2.87 -23.13
N GLY A 307 -22.05 -3.56 -22.20
CA GLY A 307 -23.50 -3.69 -22.17
C GLY A 307 -24.23 -2.33 -21.97
N ALA A 308 -23.59 -1.39 -21.32
CA ALA A 308 -24.10 -0.02 -21.14
C ALA A 308 -23.78 0.92 -22.33
N GLY A 309 -23.11 0.44 -23.38
CA GLY A 309 -22.75 1.24 -24.55
C GLY A 309 -21.55 2.16 -24.34
N VAL A 310 -20.73 1.92 -23.33
CA VAL A 310 -19.50 2.68 -23.10
C VAL A 310 -18.47 2.32 -24.15
N GLU A 311 -17.81 3.34 -24.74
CA GLU A 311 -16.69 3.12 -25.66
C GLU A 311 -15.48 2.60 -24.89
N LEU A 312 -15.06 1.36 -25.20
CA LEU A 312 -13.88 0.70 -24.65
C LEU A 312 -12.75 0.75 -25.68
N MET A 313 -11.60 1.25 -25.24
CA MET A 313 -10.41 1.39 -26.09
C MET A 313 -9.28 0.56 -25.49
N GLU A 314 -9.08 -0.64 -25.99
CA GLU A 314 -7.92 -1.45 -25.66
C GLU A 314 -6.64 -0.82 -26.24
N LEU A 315 -5.60 -0.76 -25.42
CA LEU A 315 -4.34 -0.08 -25.75
C LEU A 315 -3.19 -1.05 -26.08
N GLY A 316 -3.43 -2.36 -26.08
CA GLY A 316 -2.46 -3.39 -26.46
C GLY A 316 -2.11 -3.37 -27.95
N ALA A 317 -1.11 -4.15 -28.36
CA ALA A 317 -0.78 -4.35 -29.77
C ALA A 317 -1.96 -4.99 -30.51
N ALA A 318 -2.24 -4.51 -31.72
CA ALA A 318 -3.31 -5.08 -32.53
C ALA A 318 -2.99 -6.56 -32.84
N GLY A 319 -3.86 -7.45 -32.42
CA GLY A 319 -3.71 -8.89 -32.63
C GLY A 319 -3.09 -9.68 -31.46
N ASP A 320 -2.77 -9.07 -30.34
CA ASP A 320 -2.40 -9.80 -29.11
C ASP A 320 -3.61 -10.62 -28.60
N ALA A 321 -3.63 -11.90 -28.94
CA ALA A 321 -4.60 -12.82 -28.35
C ALA A 321 -4.14 -13.21 -26.93
N LEU A 322 -4.72 -12.58 -25.93
CA LEU A 322 -4.41 -12.89 -24.52
C LEU A 322 -5.12 -14.20 -24.10
N ASP A 323 -4.33 -15.18 -23.69
CA ASP A 323 -4.87 -16.41 -23.11
C ASP A 323 -5.50 -16.10 -21.73
N PRO A 324 -6.81 -16.37 -21.53
CA PRO A 324 -7.47 -16.16 -20.24
C PRO A 324 -6.83 -16.96 -19.09
N ALA A 325 -6.16 -18.07 -19.38
CA ALA A 325 -5.46 -18.88 -18.39
C ALA A 325 -4.28 -18.13 -17.76
N LEU A 326 -3.65 -17.20 -18.50
CA LEU A 326 -2.58 -16.34 -18.00
C LEU A 326 -3.09 -15.16 -17.17
N ARG A 327 -4.40 -14.91 -17.18
CA ARG A 327 -5.06 -13.79 -16.46
C ARG A 327 -4.49 -12.41 -16.85
N LEU A 328 -4.04 -12.25 -18.07
CA LEU A 328 -3.63 -10.96 -18.61
C LEU A 328 -4.87 -10.19 -19.10
N ILE A 329 -4.93 -8.90 -18.80
CA ILE A 329 -5.97 -7.99 -19.28
C ILE A 329 -5.27 -6.82 -19.99
N ALA A 330 -5.63 -6.55 -21.23
CA ALA A 330 -5.10 -5.41 -21.95
C ALA A 330 -5.45 -4.09 -21.24
N PRO A 331 -4.50 -3.14 -21.13
CA PRO A 331 -4.81 -1.81 -20.63
C PRO A 331 -5.95 -1.21 -21.43
N THR A 332 -7.02 -0.83 -20.75
CA THR A 332 -8.26 -0.38 -21.39
C THR A 332 -8.71 0.96 -20.86
N LEU A 333 -8.92 1.93 -21.75
CA LEU A 333 -9.58 3.17 -21.44
C LEU A 333 -11.10 3.02 -21.59
N LEU A 334 -11.87 3.65 -20.69
CA LEU A 334 -13.32 3.69 -20.74
C LEU A 334 -13.73 5.15 -20.89
N ARG A 335 -14.36 5.51 -22.03
CA ARG A 335 -14.78 6.90 -22.29
C ARG A 335 -16.06 7.22 -21.55
N ASP A 336 -15.99 8.14 -20.60
CA ASP A 336 -17.11 8.68 -19.80
C ASP A 336 -18.13 7.63 -19.32
N PRO A 337 -17.69 6.59 -18.62
CA PRO A 337 -18.61 5.59 -18.12
C PRO A 337 -19.59 6.23 -17.10
N PRO A 338 -20.89 5.89 -17.17
CA PRO A 338 -21.88 6.33 -16.18
C PRO A 338 -21.47 5.94 -14.75
N ASP A 339 -21.69 6.83 -13.80
CA ASP A 339 -21.30 6.63 -12.40
C ASP A 339 -21.98 5.43 -11.72
N ARG A 340 -23.13 4.95 -12.24
CA ARG A 340 -23.81 3.77 -11.72
C ARG A 340 -23.09 2.44 -11.98
N LEU A 341 -22.14 2.40 -12.93
CA LEU A 341 -21.42 1.18 -13.27
C LEU A 341 -20.43 0.84 -12.15
N GLN A 342 -20.22 -0.47 -11.93
CA GLN A 342 -19.35 -0.96 -10.85
C GLN A 342 -17.91 -0.45 -10.98
N VAL A 343 -17.39 -0.30 -12.20
CA VAL A 343 -16.07 0.28 -12.48
C VAL A 343 -15.92 1.71 -11.93
N MET A 344 -17.03 2.45 -11.74
CA MET A 344 -17.04 3.80 -11.16
C MET A 344 -17.39 3.80 -9.66
N GLN A 345 -17.87 2.70 -9.11
CA GLN A 345 -18.22 2.58 -7.69
C GLN A 345 -17.11 1.92 -6.90
N ASP A 346 -16.51 0.85 -7.43
CA ASP A 346 -15.46 0.09 -6.77
C ASP A 346 -14.07 0.61 -7.11
N GLU A 347 -13.11 0.44 -6.21
CA GLU A 347 -11.70 0.55 -6.53
C GLU A 347 -11.33 -0.50 -7.59
N ILE A 348 -10.80 -0.05 -8.72
CA ILE A 348 -10.59 -0.92 -9.89
C ILE A 348 -9.52 -1.97 -9.61
N PHE A 349 -8.38 -1.58 -9.07
CA PHE A 349 -7.26 -2.47 -8.77
C PHE A 349 -6.91 -3.39 -9.96
N GLY A 350 -6.73 -2.75 -11.12
CA GLY A 350 -6.52 -3.41 -12.41
C GLY A 350 -6.18 -2.40 -13.52
N PRO A 351 -5.89 -2.88 -14.74
CA PRO A 351 -5.40 -2.05 -15.85
C PRO A 351 -6.53 -1.34 -16.64
N LEU A 352 -7.61 -0.96 -15.97
CA LEU A 352 -8.72 -0.22 -16.56
C LEU A 352 -8.66 1.23 -16.08
N LEU A 353 -8.86 2.18 -16.99
CA LEU A 353 -8.79 3.61 -16.68
C LEU A 353 -9.99 4.36 -17.28
N PRO A 354 -11.03 4.65 -16.49
CA PRO A 354 -12.10 5.55 -16.85
C PRO A 354 -11.61 6.97 -17.11
N ILE A 355 -12.06 7.58 -18.21
CA ILE A 355 -11.85 8.99 -18.55
C ILE A 355 -13.14 9.73 -18.26
N LYS A 356 -13.08 10.77 -17.42
CA LYS A 356 -14.19 11.68 -17.10
C LYS A 356 -13.91 13.03 -17.75
N PRO A 357 -14.61 13.40 -18.85
CA PRO A 357 -14.53 14.74 -19.40
C PRO A 357 -15.03 15.78 -18.41
N TYR A 358 -14.38 16.94 -18.31
CA TYR A 358 -14.85 18.05 -17.50
C TYR A 358 -14.74 19.39 -18.22
N ARG A 359 -15.53 20.37 -17.82
CA ARG A 359 -15.51 21.75 -18.33
C ARG A 359 -14.91 22.70 -17.31
N GLU A 360 -15.33 22.62 -16.06
CA GLU A 360 -14.93 23.54 -15.01
C GLU A 360 -14.32 22.75 -13.83
N LEU A 361 -13.30 23.35 -13.19
CA LEU A 361 -12.62 22.72 -12.06
C LEU A 361 -13.56 22.44 -10.89
N ASP A 362 -14.57 23.27 -10.69
CA ASP A 362 -15.57 23.10 -9.63
C ASP A 362 -16.39 21.81 -9.78
N GLU A 363 -16.63 21.36 -11.02
CA GLU A 363 -17.28 20.05 -11.29
C GLU A 363 -16.40 18.91 -10.77
N VAL A 364 -15.09 18.98 -11.02
CA VAL A 364 -14.11 17.98 -10.58
C VAL A 364 -14.04 17.92 -9.07
N ILE A 365 -13.89 19.07 -8.42
CA ILE A 365 -13.83 19.19 -6.95
C ILE A 365 -15.12 18.67 -6.32
N GLY A 366 -16.28 19.06 -6.85
CA GLY A 366 -17.59 18.59 -6.40
C GLY A 366 -17.74 17.07 -6.52
N TYR A 367 -17.30 16.51 -7.65
CA TYR A 367 -17.32 15.06 -7.89
C TYR A 367 -16.46 14.28 -6.91
N ILE A 368 -15.23 14.75 -6.65
CA ILE A 368 -14.32 14.12 -5.70
C ILE A 368 -14.91 14.16 -4.28
N ASN A 369 -15.41 15.32 -3.87
CA ASN A 369 -15.92 15.52 -2.51
C ASN A 369 -17.24 14.78 -2.23
N ALA A 370 -18.00 14.44 -3.26
CA ALA A 370 -19.22 13.64 -3.14
C ALA A 370 -18.94 12.13 -2.92
N ARG A 371 -17.66 11.72 -2.93
CA ARG A 371 -17.22 10.32 -2.83
C ARG A 371 -16.39 10.07 -1.57
N PRO A 372 -16.22 8.80 -1.16
CA PRO A 372 -15.29 8.47 -0.08
C PRO A 372 -13.88 8.99 -0.38
N ARG A 373 -13.24 9.56 0.63
CA ARG A 373 -11.90 10.14 0.53
C ARG A 373 -10.88 9.09 0.08
N PRO A 374 -10.16 9.31 -1.03
CA PRO A 374 -9.22 8.33 -1.60
C PRO A 374 -7.90 8.34 -0.83
N LEU A 375 -7.10 7.27 -1.02
CA LEU A 375 -5.75 7.20 -0.48
C LEU A 375 -4.79 8.15 -1.22
N GLY A 376 -4.87 8.25 -2.55
CA GLY A 376 -4.08 9.16 -3.37
C GLY A 376 -4.93 10.12 -4.19
N LEU A 377 -4.37 11.29 -4.53
CA LEU A 377 -4.91 12.27 -5.48
C LEU A 377 -3.77 12.83 -6.31
N TYR A 378 -4.00 13.00 -7.61
CA TYR A 378 -3.00 13.48 -8.57
C TYR A 378 -3.52 14.68 -9.34
N TRP A 379 -2.68 15.71 -9.47
CA TRP A 379 -2.99 16.88 -10.28
C TRP A 379 -1.81 17.20 -11.19
N PHE A 380 -2.10 17.46 -12.45
CA PHE A 380 -1.13 17.87 -13.47
C PHE A 380 -1.49 19.25 -13.99
N GLY A 381 -0.55 20.16 -13.89
CA GLY A 381 -0.72 21.52 -14.36
C GLY A 381 0.42 22.45 -13.96
N SER A 382 0.29 23.71 -14.36
CA SER A 382 1.23 24.79 -14.05
C SER A 382 0.54 26.05 -13.49
N ASP A 383 -0.79 26.04 -13.32
CA ASP A 383 -1.54 27.16 -12.74
C ASP A 383 -1.54 27.05 -11.19
N PRO A 384 -0.85 27.96 -10.48
CA PRO A 384 -0.79 27.91 -9.02
C PRO A 384 -2.15 28.15 -8.33
N ALA A 385 -3.07 28.85 -8.98
CA ALA A 385 -4.39 29.11 -8.41
C ALA A 385 -5.26 27.84 -8.45
N GLU A 386 -5.21 27.06 -9.52
CA GLU A 386 -5.86 25.74 -9.59
C GLU A 386 -5.24 24.76 -8.61
N GLU A 387 -3.90 24.68 -8.57
CA GLU A 387 -3.17 23.84 -7.61
C GLU A 387 -3.64 24.11 -6.18
N GLN A 388 -3.67 25.39 -5.77
CA GLN A 388 -4.10 25.78 -4.44
C GLN A 388 -5.57 25.42 -4.17
N GLN A 389 -6.45 25.52 -5.16
CA GLN A 389 -7.85 25.11 -5.03
C GLN A 389 -7.96 23.60 -4.79
N ILE A 390 -7.24 22.77 -5.56
CA ILE A 390 -7.21 21.32 -5.37
C ILE A 390 -6.72 20.98 -3.95
N LEU A 391 -5.59 21.52 -3.53
CA LEU A 391 -5.02 21.25 -2.22
C LEU A 391 -5.91 21.67 -1.05
N ARG A 392 -6.65 22.76 -1.18
CA ARG A 392 -7.50 23.30 -0.08
C ARG A 392 -8.92 22.76 -0.07
N ARG A 393 -9.47 22.40 -1.25
CA ARG A 393 -10.89 22.07 -1.39
C ARG A 393 -11.15 20.57 -1.53
N THR A 394 -10.11 19.74 -1.59
CA THR A 394 -10.21 18.27 -1.61
C THR A 394 -9.52 17.65 -0.39
N CYS A 395 -9.84 16.40 -0.09
CA CYS A 395 -9.23 15.66 1.00
C CYS A 395 -8.90 14.23 0.54
N SER A 396 -7.62 13.84 0.71
CA SER A 396 -7.11 12.49 0.41
C SER A 396 -6.04 12.10 1.43
N GLY A 397 -5.60 10.85 1.43
CA GLY A 397 -4.45 10.41 2.22
C GLY A 397 -3.18 11.16 1.86
N GLY A 398 -2.92 11.32 0.55
CA GLY A 398 -1.79 12.11 0.06
C GLY A 398 -2.05 12.67 -1.33
N VAL A 399 -1.24 13.65 -1.74
CA VAL A 399 -1.30 14.30 -3.06
C VAL A 399 0.07 14.25 -3.73
N THR A 400 0.10 13.97 -5.02
CA THR A 400 1.30 14.19 -5.84
C THR A 400 0.96 15.13 -6.99
N LEU A 401 1.78 16.16 -7.19
CA LEU A 401 1.66 17.17 -8.22
C LEU A 401 2.60 16.86 -9.38
N ASN A 402 2.09 16.90 -10.60
CA ASN A 402 2.84 16.65 -11.85
C ASN A 402 3.54 15.28 -11.92
N GLU A 403 3.09 14.33 -11.10
CA GLU A 403 3.53 12.96 -11.09
C GLU A 403 2.44 12.09 -10.44
N VAL A 404 2.61 10.77 -10.42
CA VAL A 404 1.73 9.86 -9.71
C VAL A 404 2.50 9.06 -8.64
N MET A 405 1.84 8.74 -7.52
CA MET A 405 2.31 7.83 -6.46
C MET A 405 3.58 8.26 -5.68
N HIS A 406 4.24 9.37 -6.03
CA HIS A 406 5.50 9.78 -5.38
C HIS A 406 5.37 10.08 -3.89
N HIS A 407 4.23 10.62 -3.43
CA HIS A 407 4.00 10.84 -2.00
C HIS A 407 4.04 9.53 -1.18
N ALA A 408 3.68 8.39 -1.79
CA ALA A 408 3.74 7.08 -1.14
C ALA A 408 5.15 6.44 -1.18
N ALA A 409 6.04 6.94 -2.03
CA ALA A 409 7.41 6.45 -2.16
C ALA A 409 8.42 7.15 -1.25
N LEU A 410 8.07 8.33 -0.72
CA LEU A 410 8.95 9.16 0.09
C LEU A 410 8.78 8.87 1.58
N GLU A 411 9.80 8.31 2.22
CA GLU A 411 9.78 7.97 3.65
C GLU A 411 9.77 9.20 4.57
N SER A 412 10.08 10.38 4.04
CA SER A 412 9.98 11.66 4.76
C SER A 412 8.57 12.23 4.83
N LEU A 413 7.61 11.61 4.16
CA LEU A 413 6.20 11.99 4.19
C LEU A 413 5.37 10.93 4.92
N PRO A 414 4.34 11.34 5.67
CA PRO A 414 3.42 10.36 6.25
C PRO A 414 2.69 9.63 5.12
N PHE A 415 2.58 8.31 5.24
CA PHE A 415 1.75 7.51 4.35
C PHE A 415 0.60 6.91 5.14
N GLY A 416 -0.62 7.27 4.76
CA GLY A 416 -1.84 6.79 5.39
C GLY A 416 -3.10 7.40 4.79
N GLY A 417 -4.22 6.70 5.00
CA GLY A 417 -5.52 7.09 4.50
C GLY A 417 -6.29 8.02 5.44
N VAL A 418 -7.44 8.50 4.96
CA VAL A 418 -8.38 9.33 5.72
C VAL A 418 -9.82 8.89 5.46
N GLY A 419 -10.61 8.67 6.50
CA GLY A 419 -12.00 8.25 6.36
C GLY A 419 -12.13 6.88 5.68
N GLY A 420 -12.65 6.84 4.45
CA GLY A 420 -12.84 5.59 3.71
C GLY A 420 -11.57 4.89 3.28
N SER A 421 -10.46 5.62 3.14
CA SER A 421 -9.15 5.08 2.73
C SER A 421 -8.25 4.64 3.88
N GLY A 422 -8.62 4.94 5.14
CA GLY A 422 -7.85 4.46 6.28
C GLY A 422 -7.83 5.39 7.48
N MET A 423 -6.96 5.06 8.43
CA MET A 423 -6.66 5.84 9.62
C MET A 423 -5.25 5.54 10.11
N GLY A 424 -4.55 6.58 10.56
CA GLY A 424 -3.13 6.51 10.95
C GLY A 424 -2.18 6.64 9.76
N ALA A 425 -0.89 6.57 10.05
CA ALA A 425 0.19 6.57 9.07
C ALA A 425 1.37 5.76 9.61
N TYR A 426 2.22 5.18 8.73
CA TYR A 426 3.25 4.25 9.22
C TYR A 426 4.61 4.32 8.51
N HIS A 427 4.86 5.28 7.62
CA HIS A 427 6.18 5.46 7.01
C HIS A 427 7.10 6.38 7.87
N GLY A 428 8.40 6.13 7.79
CA GLY A 428 9.44 6.96 8.41
C GLY A 428 9.20 7.25 9.89
N ILE A 429 9.39 8.48 10.29
CA ILE A 429 9.18 8.93 11.69
C ILE A 429 7.73 8.76 12.15
N ASP A 430 6.76 8.85 11.23
CA ASP A 430 5.35 8.66 11.58
C ASP A 430 5.08 7.21 11.94
N GLY A 431 5.74 6.25 11.29
CA GLY A 431 5.71 4.84 11.66
C GLY A 431 6.34 4.58 13.03
N PHE A 432 7.49 5.17 13.30
CA PHE A 432 8.11 5.12 14.64
C PHE A 432 7.16 5.64 15.72
N ARG A 433 6.52 6.80 15.48
CA ARG A 433 5.57 7.41 16.43
C ARG A 433 4.29 6.57 16.60
N THR A 434 3.76 6.04 15.51
CA THR A 434 2.55 5.21 15.51
C THR A 434 2.73 3.94 16.35
N PHE A 435 3.93 3.34 16.32
CA PHE A 435 4.26 2.16 17.10
C PHE A 435 4.91 2.48 18.45
N SER A 436 4.82 3.74 18.90
CA SER A 436 5.35 4.21 20.18
C SER A 436 4.26 4.81 21.05
N HIS A 437 4.41 4.67 22.37
CA HIS A 437 3.67 5.45 23.36
C HIS A 437 4.38 6.79 23.60
N ALA A 438 3.71 7.89 23.32
CA ALA A 438 4.20 9.24 23.60
C ALA A 438 3.95 9.56 25.08
N LYS A 439 4.92 9.26 25.95
CA LYS A 439 4.84 9.48 27.41
C LYS A 439 5.16 10.91 27.76
N ALA A 440 4.20 11.60 28.33
CA ALA A 440 4.40 12.94 28.86
C ALA A 440 5.17 12.89 30.19
N VAL A 441 6.26 13.67 30.28
CA VAL A 441 7.08 13.79 31.49
C VAL A 441 7.18 15.25 31.91
N TYR A 442 6.96 15.50 33.19
CA TYR A 442 7.15 16.81 33.80
C TYR A 442 8.02 16.70 35.03
N ARG A 443 9.04 17.56 35.12
CA ARG A 443 9.88 17.71 36.31
C ARG A 443 9.65 19.08 36.90
N ALA A 444 9.18 19.11 38.16
CA ALA A 444 9.08 20.35 38.92
C ALA A 444 10.49 20.96 39.13
N GLY A 445 10.57 22.30 39.05
CA GLY A 445 11.82 23.05 39.29
C GLY A 445 11.99 23.31 40.78
#